data_ee4d15d354dc2fd89ed9e4adcfe8bc9c
#
_entry.id   ee4d15d354dc2fd89ed9e4adcfe8bc9c
#
_cell.length_a   1.000
_cell.length_b   1.000
_cell.length_c   1.000
_cell.angle_alpha   90.00
_cell.angle_beta   90.00
_cell.angle_gamma   90.00
#
_symmetry.space_group_name_H-M   'P 1'
#
loop_
_entity.id
_entity.type
_entity.pdbx_description
1 polymer ?
#
loop_
_entity_poly.entity_id
_entity_poly.type
_entity_poly.pdbx_seq_one_letter_code
_entity_poly.pdbx_strand_id
1 'polypeptide(L)'
;GLSQSRLSEIERGSGSFTAEQFLLLLGLFNVGLATFTPGQSGRTAELQNALARLGASHLHEEPGVLPSEHLDVVANAVRETLAHPESPRLVTALAPVLVDNIDRIRLPSVGFRLAELGLASRWGWLLDNTLDGVRRELASSLSRAWTRRYRRAEVVLDLFLTSATGQPGGT
;
A
#
# COMPACT_ATOMS: atom_id res chain seq x y z
N GLY A 1 -27.29 -22.31 -23.28
CA GLY A 1 -26.48 -21.54 -24.24
C GLY A 1 -26.76 -20.04 -24.14
N LEU A 2 -25.79 -19.22 -24.51
CA LEU A 2 -25.96 -17.76 -24.61
C LEU A 2 -26.83 -17.43 -25.83
N SER A 3 -27.89 -16.66 -25.63
CA SER A 3 -28.68 -16.13 -26.74
C SER A 3 -28.00 -14.88 -27.32
N GLN A 4 -28.26 -14.58 -28.60
CA GLN A 4 -27.68 -13.42 -29.27
C GLN A 4 -28.11 -12.09 -28.60
N SER A 5 -29.34 -12.01 -28.09
CA SER A 5 -29.81 -10.84 -27.34
C SER A 5 -29.02 -10.64 -26.03
N ARG A 6 -28.72 -11.70 -25.32
CA ARG A 6 -27.93 -11.66 -24.08
C ARG A 6 -26.49 -11.23 -24.36
N LEU A 7 -25.90 -11.70 -25.44
CA LEU A 7 -24.56 -11.29 -25.84
C LEU A 7 -24.50 -9.78 -26.15
N SER A 8 -25.51 -9.26 -26.87
CA SER A 8 -25.62 -7.83 -27.18
C SER A 8 -25.86 -6.95 -25.92
N GLU A 9 -26.50 -7.47 -24.87
CA GLU A 9 -26.63 -6.78 -23.59
C GLU A 9 -25.28 -6.68 -22.87
N ILE A 10 -24.51 -7.77 -22.88
CA ILE A 10 -23.19 -7.84 -22.28
C ILE A 10 -22.21 -6.90 -23.01
N GLU A 11 -22.21 -6.91 -24.35
CA GLU A 11 -21.39 -6.02 -25.17
C GLU A 11 -21.66 -4.52 -24.90
N ARG A 12 -22.93 -4.20 -24.58
CA ARG A 12 -23.34 -2.84 -24.21
C ARG A 12 -23.11 -2.48 -22.75
N GLY A 13 -22.53 -3.40 -21.96
CA GLY A 13 -22.27 -3.18 -20.54
C GLY A 13 -23.50 -3.27 -19.62
N SER A 14 -24.67 -3.67 -20.15
CA SER A 14 -25.92 -3.81 -19.39
C SER A 14 -26.17 -5.22 -18.87
N GLY A 15 -25.25 -6.16 -19.09
CA GLY A 15 -25.31 -7.54 -18.62
C GLY A 15 -23.94 -8.08 -18.20
N SER A 16 -23.93 -9.24 -17.54
CA SER A 16 -22.72 -9.95 -17.16
C SER A 16 -22.80 -11.43 -17.49
N PHE A 17 -21.67 -12.06 -17.73
CA PHE A 17 -21.57 -13.52 -17.81
C PHE A 17 -21.73 -14.15 -16.43
N THR A 18 -22.31 -15.37 -16.38
CA THR A 18 -22.12 -16.21 -15.21
C THR A 18 -20.66 -16.72 -15.19
N ALA A 19 -20.17 -17.15 -14.02
CA ALA A 19 -18.82 -17.69 -13.90
C ALA A 19 -18.60 -18.89 -14.85
N GLU A 20 -19.59 -19.78 -14.97
CA GLU A 20 -19.54 -20.93 -15.91
C GLU A 20 -19.44 -20.47 -17.37
N GLN A 21 -20.26 -19.51 -17.77
CA GLN A 21 -20.23 -18.98 -19.13
C GLN A 21 -18.89 -18.32 -19.44
N PHE A 22 -18.34 -17.60 -18.49
CA PHE A 22 -17.03 -16.95 -18.63
C PHE A 22 -15.92 -17.99 -18.80
N LEU A 23 -15.88 -19.01 -17.94
CA LEU A 23 -14.89 -20.10 -18.03
C LEU A 23 -15.00 -20.87 -19.34
N LEU A 24 -16.23 -21.16 -19.84
CA LEU A 24 -16.44 -21.79 -21.13
C LEU A 24 -15.91 -20.96 -22.30
N LEU A 25 -16.13 -19.64 -22.26
CA LEU A 25 -15.58 -18.71 -23.27
C LEU A 25 -14.07 -18.68 -23.24
N LEU A 26 -13.45 -18.64 -22.06
CA LEU A 26 -12.00 -18.72 -21.94
C LEU A 26 -11.44 -20.00 -22.55
N GLY A 27 -12.08 -21.13 -22.28
CA GLY A 27 -11.70 -22.41 -22.87
C GLY A 27 -11.88 -22.44 -24.39
N LEU A 28 -12.99 -21.89 -24.91
CA LEU A 28 -13.29 -21.85 -26.34
C LEU A 28 -12.28 -20.99 -27.14
N PHE A 29 -11.89 -19.84 -26.57
CA PHE A 29 -10.94 -18.92 -27.21
C PHE A 29 -9.49 -19.19 -26.83
N ASN A 30 -9.22 -20.22 -26.02
CA ASN A 30 -7.89 -20.55 -25.47
C ASN A 30 -7.20 -19.34 -24.79
N VAL A 31 -7.99 -18.57 -24.04
CA VAL A 31 -7.50 -17.39 -23.30
C VAL A 31 -7.29 -17.78 -21.85
N GLY A 32 -6.08 -17.62 -21.35
CA GLY A 32 -5.77 -17.91 -19.95
C GLY A 32 -6.47 -16.93 -18.99
N LEU A 33 -6.96 -17.42 -17.85
CA LEU A 33 -7.57 -16.60 -16.79
C LEU A 33 -6.63 -15.48 -16.33
N ALA A 34 -5.32 -15.70 -16.38
CA ALA A 34 -4.30 -14.72 -16.06
C ALA A 34 -4.38 -13.43 -16.91
N THR A 35 -4.98 -13.49 -18.12
CA THR A 35 -5.19 -12.31 -18.97
C THR A 35 -6.19 -11.32 -18.36
N PHE A 36 -7.08 -11.81 -17.48
CA PHE A 36 -8.12 -11.00 -16.82
C PHE A 36 -7.84 -10.76 -15.33
N THR A 37 -6.84 -11.42 -14.78
CA THR A 37 -6.30 -11.02 -13.48
C THR A 37 -5.59 -9.69 -13.68
N PRO A 38 -5.85 -8.66 -12.84
CA PRO A 38 -5.05 -7.45 -12.85
C PRO A 38 -3.59 -7.89 -12.74
N GLY A 39 -2.82 -7.68 -13.82
CA GLY A 39 -1.41 -8.02 -13.82
C GLY A 39 -0.71 -7.27 -12.69
N GLN A 40 0.52 -7.63 -12.36
CA GLN A 40 1.33 -6.95 -11.36
C GLN A 40 1.37 -5.42 -11.59
N SER A 41 1.31 -4.98 -12.84
CA SER A 41 1.17 -3.57 -13.23
C SER A 41 -0.08 -2.91 -12.66
N GLY A 42 -1.23 -3.58 -12.67
CA GLY A 42 -2.47 -3.04 -12.10
C GLY A 42 -2.37 -2.89 -10.57
N ARG A 43 -1.83 -3.90 -9.88
CA ARG A 43 -1.63 -3.86 -8.44
C ARG A 43 -0.60 -2.80 -8.01
N THR A 44 0.47 -2.65 -8.77
CA THR A 44 1.47 -1.61 -8.54
C THR A 44 0.87 -0.22 -8.73
N ALA A 45 0.05 -0.01 -9.76
CA ALA A 45 -0.66 1.24 -10.00
C ALA A 45 -1.69 1.55 -8.90
N GLU A 46 -2.44 0.55 -8.43
CA GLU A 46 -3.35 0.72 -7.29
C GLU A 46 -2.60 1.14 -6.02
N LEU A 47 -1.50 0.48 -5.70
CA LEU A 47 -0.65 0.83 -4.55
C LEU A 47 -0.06 2.23 -4.72
N GLN A 48 0.42 2.58 -5.91
CA GLN A 48 0.93 3.91 -6.20
C GLN A 48 -0.12 4.99 -5.94
N ASN A 49 -1.34 4.79 -6.46
CA ASN A 49 -2.45 5.73 -6.28
C ASN A 49 -2.88 5.83 -4.81
N ALA A 50 -2.94 4.70 -4.09
CA ALA A 50 -3.23 4.69 -2.67
C ALA A 50 -2.18 5.47 -1.87
N LEU A 51 -0.89 5.21 -2.10
CA LEU A 51 0.20 5.91 -1.41
C LEU A 51 0.22 7.41 -1.73
N ALA A 52 -0.06 7.81 -3.00
CA ALA A 52 -0.17 9.21 -3.37
C ALA A 52 -1.25 9.92 -2.55
N ARG A 53 -2.44 9.33 -2.41
CA ARG A 53 -3.57 9.86 -1.61
C ARG A 53 -3.29 9.86 -0.12
N LEU A 54 -2.50 8.93 0.36
CA LEU A 54 -2.12 8.81 1.77
C LEU A 54 -0.95 9.73 2.19
N GLY A 55 -0.40 10.54 1.27
CA GLY A 55 0.61 11.56 1.61
C GLY A 55 1.92 11.49 0.83
N ALA A 56 2.10 10.48 -0.05
CA ALA A 56 3.27 10.42 -0.93
C ALA A 56 3.08 11.33 -2.16
N SER A 57 3.03 12.63 -1.97
CA SER A 57 2.72 13.65 -2.99
C SER A 57 3.67 13.68 -4.20
N HIS A 58 4.83 13.03 -4.10
CA HIS A 58 5.77 12.89 -5.23
C HIS A 58 5.39 11.73 -6.19
N LEU A 59 4.42 10.91 -5.81
CA LEU A 59 3.85 9.89 -6.69
C LEU A 59 2.72 10.52 -7.51
N HIS A 60 2.75 10.30 -8.82
CA HIS A 60 1.63 10.68 -9.70
C HIS A 60 0.60 9.54 -9.73
N GLU A 61 -0.69 9.90 -9.62
CA GLU A 61 -1.76 8.93 -9.78
C GLU A 61 -1.86 8.47 -11.22
N GLU A 62 -1.96 7.16 -11.43
CA GLU A 62 -2.24 6.55 -12.73
C GLU A 62 -3.70 6.79 -13.09
N PRO A 63 -4.00 7.44 -14.25
CA PRO A 63 -5.38 7.69 -14.66
C PRO A 63 -6.16 6.39 -14.87
N GLY A 64 -7.42 6.38 -14.42
CA GLY A 64 -8.31 5.23 -14.61
C GLY A 64 -8.09 4.06 -13.66
N VAL A 65 -7.13 4.13 -12.75
CA VAL A 65 -6.90 3.12 -11.71
C VAL A 65 -7.39 3.67 -10.36
N LEU A 66 -8.44 3.05 -9.83
CA LEU A 66 -8.95 3.38 -8.49
C LEU A 66 -8.37 2.38 -7.48
N PRO A 67 -7.73 2.85 -6.39
CA PRO A 67 -7.35 1.96 -5.31
C PRO A 67 -8.58 1.30 -4.69
N SER A 68 -8.43 0.07 -4.24
CA SER A 68 -9.47 -0.59 -3.46
C SER A 68 -9.64 0.11 -2.10
N GLU A 69 -10.87 0.12 -1.56
CA GLU A 69 -11.16 0.67 -0.22
C GLU A 69 -10.25 0.09 0.89
N HIS A 70 -9.78 -1.14 0.69
CA HIS A 70 -8.82 -1.78 1.58
C HIS A 70 -7.52 -0.99 1.69
N LEU A 71 -7.07 -0.35 0.61
CA LEU A 71 -5.83 0.44 0.56
C LEU A 71 -6.00 1.88 1.07
N ASP A 72 -7.22 2.34 1.33
CA ASP A 72 -7.46 3.63 1.99
C ASP A 72 -7.02 3.61 3.46
N VAL A 73 -6.87 2.41 4.03
CA VAL A 73 -6.34 2.22 5.37
C VAL A 73 -4.81 2.17 5.32
N VAL A 74 -4.15 3.16 5.92
CA VAL A 74 -2.68 3.30 5.95
C VAL A 74 -1.95 2.01 6.30
N ALA A 75 -2.43 1.30 7.35
CA ALA A 75 -1.82 0.05 7.80
C ALA A 75 -1.84 -1.05 6.72
N ASN A 76 -2.88 -1.10 5.91
CA ASN A 76 -3.00 -2.05 4.82
C ASN A 76 -2.09 -1.68 3.64
N ALA A 77 -2.06 -0.39 3.25
CA ALA A 77 -1.17 0.10 2.21
C ALA A 77 0.31 -0.17 2.56
N VAL A 78 0.71 0.09 3.80
CA VAL A 78 2.05 -0.22 4.32
C VAL A 78 2.34 -1.73 4.22
N ARG A 79 1.42 -2.56 4.69
CA ARG A 79 1.57 -4.02 4.66
C ARG A 79 1.72 -4.55 3.24
N GLU A 80 0.83 -4.14 2.34
CA GLU A 80 0.85 -4.58 0.94
C GLU A 80 2.13 -4.16 0.23
N THR A 81 2.59 -2.93 0.46
CA THR A 81 3.84 -2.42 -0.13
C THR A 81 5.07 -3.18 0.39
N LEU A 82 5.13 -3.50 1.69
CA LEU A 82 6.25 -4.25 2.27
C LEU A 82 6.23 -5.75 1.91
N ALA A 83 5.03 -6.32 1.71
CA ALA A 83 4.88 -7.71 1.27
C ALA A 83 5.33 -7.90 -0.19
N HIS A 84 5.15 -6.88 -1.04
CA HIS A 84 5.45 -6.93 -2.46
C HIS A 84 6.43 -5.81 -2.86
N PRO A 85 7.72 -5.88 -2.45
CA PRO A 85 8.70 -4.80 -2.62
C PRO A 85 9.26 -4.75 -4.06
N GLU A 86 8.45 -5.06 -5.04
CA GLU A 86 8.84 -5.10 -6.46
C GLU A 86 9.22 -3.72 -7.01
N SER A 87 8.72 -2.65 -6.37
CA SER A 87 9.03 -1.28 -6.71
C SER A 87 9.74 -0.56 -5.56
N PRO A 88 11.05 -0.35 -5.62
CA PRO A 88 11.79 0.42 -4.61
C PRO A 88 11.20 1.82 -4.41
N ARG A 89 10.65 2.42 -5.47
CA ARG A 89 9.98 3.72 -5.43
C ARG A 89 8.77 3.73 -4.49
N LEU A 90 7.96 2.67 -4.49
CA LEU A 90 6.82 2.56 -3.59
C LEU A 90 7.25 2.33 -2.14
N VAL A 91 8.32 1.56 -1.93
CA VAL A 91 8.87 1.35 -0.58
C VAL A 91 9.39 2.66 0.02
N THR A 92 10.09 3.48 -0.76
CA THR A 92 10.56 4.80 -0.30
C THR A 92 9.43 5.79 -0.06
N ALA A 93 8.31 5.65 -0.78
CA ALA A 93 7.11 6.46 -0.59
C ALA A 93 6.39 6.19 0.75
N LEU A 94 6.69 5.09 1.42
CA LEU A 94 6.12 4.80 2.74
C LEU A 94 6.56 5.78 3.82
N ALA A 95 7.75 6.37 3.72
CA ALA A 95 8.25 7.32 4.71
C ALA A 95 7.34 8.57 4.85
N PRO A 96 7.03 9.34 3.78
CA PRO A 96 6.09 10.45 3.87
C PRO A 96 4.68 9.99 4.28
N VAL A 97 4.21 8.83 3.83
CA VAL A 97 2.92 8.28 4.25
C VAL A 97 2.87 8.06 5.75
N LEU A 98 3.93 7.49 6.36
CA LEU A 98 4.01 7.29 7.80
C LEU A 98 4.01 8.62 8.55
N VAL A 99 4.80 9.60 8.10
CA VAL A 99 4.87 10.93 8.72
C VAL A 99 3.53 11.65 8.68
N ASP A 100 2.84 11.59 7.54
CA ASP A 100 1.54 12.27 7.37
C ASP A 100 0.41 11.62 8.17
N ASN A 101 0.54 10.33 8.47
CA ASN A 101 -0.49 9.56 9.19
C ASN A 101 -0.03 9.09 10.57
N ILE A 102 1.03 9.67 11.13
CA ILE A 102 1.65 9.19 12.38
C ILE A 102 0.68 9.15 13.56
N ASP A 103 -0.30 10.04 13.61
CA ASP A 103 -1.31 10.07 14.66
C ASP A 103 -2.49 9.10 14.42
N ARG A 104 -2.61 8.56 13.21
CA ARG A 104 -3.69 7.64 12.80
C ARG A 104 -3.24 6.18 12.77
N ILE A 105 -1.95 5.93 12.65
CA ILE A 105 -1.39 4.59 12.55
C ILE A 105 -1.00 4.06 13.92
N ARG A 106 -1.41 2.82 14.23
CA ARG A 106 -1.00 2.12 15.44
C ARG A 106 0.24 1.27 15.15
N LEU A 107 1.44 1.86 15.29
CA LEU A 107 2.72 1.19 14.99
C LEU A 107 2.86 -0.21 15.61
N PRO A 108 2.50 -0.45 16.90
CA PRO A 108 2.58 -1.79 17.48
C PRO A 108 1.70 -2.80 16.76
N SER A 109 0.46 -2.43 16.42
CA SER A 109 -0.48 -3.33 15.72
C SER A 109 -0.02 -3.66 14.30
N VAL A 110 0.57 -2.70 13.61
CA VAL A 110 1.16 -2.92 12.27
C VAL A 110 2.39 -3.82 12.38
N GLY A 111 3.28 -3.54 13.34
CA GLY A 111 4.47 -4.34 13.60
C GLY A 111 4.16 -5.79 13.91
N PHE A 112 3.16 -6.04 14.77
CA PHE A 112 2.70 -7.39 15.11
C PHE A 112 2.24 -8.15 13.85
N ARG A 113 1.36 -7.56 13.04
CA ARG A 113 0.87 -8.19 11.80
C ARG A 113 1.97 -8.43 10.77
N LEU A 114 2.94 -7.53 10.68
CA LEU A 114 4.09 -7.69 9.78
C LEU A 114 5.04 -8.78 10.29
N ALA A 115 5.19 -8.94 11.60
CA ALA A 115 5.97 -10.02 12.19
C ALA A 115 5.36 -11.40 11.89
N GLU A 116 4.02 -11.54 11.96
CA GLU A 116 3.32 -12.76 11.54
C GLU A 116 3.56 -13.14 10.08
N LEU A 117 3.85 -12.16 9.22
CA LEU A 117 4.20 -12.35 7.81
C LEU A 117 5.72 -12.51 7.57
N GLY A 118 6.55 -12.54 8.62
CA GLY A 118 7.99 -12.59 8.50
C GLY A 118 8.64 -11.28 8.02
N LEU A 119 7.92 -10.15 8.09
CA LEU A 119 8.34 -8.85 7.59
C LEU A 119 8.86 -7.90 8.69
N ALA A 120 9.11 -8.40 9.90
CA ALA A 120 9.55 -7.59 11.03
C ALA A 120 10.82 -6.78 10.73
N SER A 121 11.81 -7.40 10.06
CA SER A 121 13.06 -6.72 9.70
C SER A 121 12.85 -5.59 8.70
N ARG A 122 11.96 -5.77 7.72
CA ARG A 122 11.60 -4.71 6.75
C ARG A 122 10.88 -3.55 7.45
N TRP A 123 10.01 -3.88 8.40
CA TRP A 123 9.33 -2.88 9.20
C TRP A 123 10.29 -2.06 10.05
N GLY A 124 11.19 -2.71 10.80
CA GLY A 124 12.24 -2.02 11.56
C GLY A 124 13.07 -1.11 10.68
N TRP A 125 13.57 -1.63 9.55
CA TRP A 125 14.35 -0.86 8.58
C TRP A 125 13.58 0.38 8.07
N LEU A 126 12.30 0.24 7.76
CA LEU A 126 11.48 1.36 7.30
C LEU A 126 11.35 2.45 8.36
N LEU A 127 11.08 2.06 9.62
CA LEU A 127 10.92 3.01 10.72
C LEU A 127 12.24 3.74 11.04
N ASP A 128 13.37 3.02 11.09
CA ASP A 128 14.69 3.61 11.32
C ASP A 128 15.03 4.63 10.23
N ASN A 129 14.87 4.27 8.96
CA ASN A 129 15.15 5.17 7.85
C ASN A 129 14.19 6.37 7.81
N THR A 130 12.93 6.18 8.20
CA THR A 130 11.96 7.27 8.31
C THR A 130 12.36 8.23 9.42
N LEU A 131 12.77 7.73 10.58
CA LEU A 131 13.24 8.55 11.70
C LEU A 131 14.49 9.35 11.33
N ASP A 132 15.46 8.72 10.68
CA ASP A 132 16.69 9.39 10.20
C ASP A 132 16.36 10.48 9.17
N GLY A 133 15.42 10.21 8.25
CA GLY A 133 14.92 11.21 7.30
C GLY A 133 14.28 12.40 8.01
N VAL A 134 13.38 12.15 8.95
CA VAL A 134 12.71 13.17 9.75
C VAL A 134 13.71 14.03 10.52
N ARG A 135 14.73 13.44 11.13
CA ARG A 135 15.78 14.16 11.85
C ARG A 135 16.61 15.05 10.93
N ARG A 136 16.95 14.58 9.74
CA ARG A 136 17.65 15.38 8.72
C ARG A 136 16.81 16.57 8.25
N GLU A 137 15.53 16.35 7.99
CA GLU A 137 14.61 17.41 7.60
C GLU A 137 14.44 18.45 8.72
N LEU A 138 14.34 18.05 9.98
CA LEU A 138 14.26 18.95 11.13
C LEU A 138 15.51 19.80 11.32
N ALA A 139 16.69 19.34 10.87
CA ALA A 139 17.92 20.11 10.86
C ALA A 139 17.96 21.16 9.73
N SER A 140 17.05 21.05 8.75
CA SER A 140 16.91 22.03 7.66
C SER A 140 15.94 23.16 8.00
N SER A 141 15.89 24.19 7.14
CA SER A 141 15.00 25.34 7.36
C SER A 141 13.59 24.99 6.86
N LEU A 142 12.72 24.54 7.76
CA LEU A 142 11.33 24.17 7.46
C LEU A 142 10.33 25.25 7.87
N SER A 143 9.16 25.26 7.20
CA SER A 143 8.02 26.05 7.68
C SER A 143 7.51 25.53 9.04
N ARG A 144 6.86 26.39 9.84
CA ARG A 144 6.35 26.02 11.17
C ARG A 144 5.37 24.81 11.13
N ALA A 145 4.57 24.70 10.07
CA ALA A 145 3.61 23.60 9.92
C ALA A 145 4.33 22.26 9.74
N TRP A 146 5.34 22.22 8.87
CA TRP A 146 6.16 21.04 8.64
C TRP A 146 7.01 20.68 9.86
N THR A 147 7.62 21.66 10.51
CA THR A 147 8.40 21.43 11.74
C THR A 147 7.57 20.75 12.83
N ARG A 148 6.30 21.18 13.02
CA ARG A 148 5.41 20.54 14.00
C ARG A 148 5.10 19.09 13.64
N ARG A 149 4.81 18.81 12.37
CA ARG A 149 4.51 17.46 11.88
C ARG A 149 5.70 16.53 12.04
N TYR A 150 6.87 16.95 11.60
CA TYR A 150 8.10 16.17 11.72
C TYR A 150 8.52 15.94 13.18
N ARG A 151 8.41 16.91 14.06
CA ARG A 151 8.67 16.72 15.50
C ARG A 151 7.71 15.71 16.12
N ARG A 152 6.44 15.73 15.72
CA ARG A 152 5.48 14.75 16.18
C ARG A 152 5.86 13.34 15.72
N ALA A 153 6.20 13.18 14.45
CA ALA A 153 6.67 11.91 13.91
C ALA A 153 7.95 11.41 14.58
N GLU A 154 8.94 12.30 14.80
CA GLU A 154 10.17 11.99 15.51
C GLU A 154 9.89 11.38 16.89
N VAL A 155 9.09 12.06 17.72
CA VAL A 155 8.79 11.57 19.07
C VAL A 155 8.11 10.22 19.06
N VAL A 156 7.12 10.01 18.19
CA VAL A 156 6.38 8.74 18.13
C VAL A 156 7.25 7.60 17.63
N LEU A 157 8.04 7.82 16.59
CA LEU A 157 8.94 6.81 16.03
C LEU A 157 10.07 6.45 17.01
N ASP A 158 10.70 7.46 17.61
CA ASP A 158 11.78 7.26 18.59
C ASP A 158 11.32 6.47 19.82
N LEU A 159 10.17 6.84 20.39
CA LEU A 159 9.56 6.09 21.50
C LEU A 159 9.26 4.64 21.13
N PHE A 160 8.70 4.42 19.94
CA PHE A 160 8.37 3.06 19.50
C PHE A 160 9.63 2.20 19.31
N LEU A 161 10.64 2.71 18.61
CA LEU A 161 11.90 1.99 18.34
C LEU A 161 12.66 1.71 19.64
N THR A 162 12.74 2.69 20.55
CA THR A 162 13.40 2.51 21.85
C THR A 162 12.68 1.45 22.69
N SER A 163 11.34 1.44 22.70
CA SER A 163 10.56 0.43 23.43
C SER A 163 10.72 -0.97 22.82
N ALA A 164 10.84 -1.08 21.51
CA ALA A 164 11.03 -2.36 20.80
C ALA A 164 12.42 -2.97 21.04
N THR A 165 13.45 -2.11 21.13
CA THR A 165 14.83 -2.56 21.41
C THR A 165 15.08 -2.87 22.90
N GLY A 166 14.27 -2.32 23.80
CA GLY A 166 14.40 -2.51 25.25
C GLY A 166 13.76 -3.79 25.81
N GLN A 167 13.10 -4.61 25.00
CA GLN A 167 12.63 -5.94 25.45
C GLN A 167 13.76 -6.96 25.25
N PRO A 168 14.45 -7.42 26.33
CA PRO A 168 15.34 -8.56 26.22
C PRO A 168 14.48 -9.77 25.83
N GLY A 169 14.90 -10.47 24.77
CA GLY A 169 14.23 -11.65 24.25
C GLY A 169 13.87 -12.61 25.38
N GLY A 170 12.57 -12.75 25.63
CA GLY A 170 12.07 -13.81 26.48
C GLY A 170 12.37 -15.15 25.80
N THR A 171 13.21 -15.92 26.45
CA THR A 171 13.49 -17.33 26.20
C THR A 171 12.23 -18.17 26.29
#